data_41651dd377b7366c941dcf090dbb1701
#
_entry.id   41651dd377b7366c941dcf090dbb1701
#
_cell.length_a   1.000
_cell.length_b   1.000
_cell.length_c   1.000
_cell.angle_alpha   90.00
_cell.angle_beta   90.00
_cell.angle_gamma   90.00
#
_symmetry.space_group_name_H-M   'P 1'
#
loop_
_entity.id
_entity.type
_entity.pdbx_description
1 polymer ?
#
loop_
_entity_poly.entity_id
_entity_poly.type
_entity_poly.pdbx_seq_one_letter_code
_entity_poly.pdbx_strand_id
1 'polypeptide(L)'
;MTDQKINNIVPTLPRGNERNPKIILFLCNWGPHAAYQVLQDQAAMIPGEIKMVRIPCTGRISKALLFKCFEMGADGVALVGCSPGTCRYGTGTTSAQGHVEDTRGILELLGLGKERLRLGTFLPDESEALLRFLQTFSGEIKKMGLSPVMPTLVQKPEKDRDEAVRRLASLYDVFACQDCGKCSSSCPLTLVGKPFSPRATANAAISGQIGSPSVQNDIWSCLTCGLCYERCPSAVDFSRFIRDLRDVVVENRLDTHAVHGGFFHSLMRTMTSVGLKIRQWDWLPDDVTVDKKSKTLFFGGCAPYFDLFFSRHIGLNTRDILVDSIRLLNFFDIHPRLLENLRCCGHDLLWSGDKTNFLKLARLNVASLHEAGIEEVVTACPECYRTLCRDYPEHGIDLNFKVTHIYDLLEKEIDKGAVGFKPLNRKLTFQDPCRLSRFENRPELPRKLINRLNPEGFTEMRDHGANAICCGNSAWIGCDSFSKALQVKRIGQAKDTGSDLLVTGCPKCQVHLRCAMEDPFRGEDLNMEMMDLTSVLAQTIEWE
;
A
#
# COMPACT_ATOMS: atom_id res chain seq x y z
N MET A 1 -13.59 -25.28 -14.22
CA MET A 1 -14.25 -24.29 -15.13
C MET A 1 -13.34 -24.12 -16.33
N THR A 2 -13.82 -24.38 -17.54
CA THR A 2 -13.03 -24.35 -18.77
C THR A 2 -12.60 -22.94 -19.13
N ASP A 3 -11.46 -22.79 -19.82
CA ASP A 3 -10.87 -21.51 -20.30
C ASP A 3 -11.85 -20.50 -20.90
N GLN A 4 -12.99 -20.96 -21.44
CA GLN A 4 -14.04 -20.10 -21.98
C GLN A 4 -14.79 -19.24 -20.93
N LYS A 5 -14.85 -19.65 -19.66
CA LYS A 5 -15.52 -18.85 -18.61
C LYS A 5 -14.61 -17.77 -18.03
N ILE A 6 -13.31 -17.97 -18.04
CA ILE A 6 -12.32 -16.95 -17.62
C ILE A 6 -12.25 -15.83 -18.65
N ASN A 7 -12.33 -16.17 -19.93
CA ASN A 7 -12.30 -15.20 -21.04
C ASN A 7 -13.51 -14.23 -21.09
N ASN A 8 -14.64 -14.59 -20.47
CA ASN A 8 -15.81 -13.72 -20.41
C ASN A 8 -15.80 -12.72 -19.23
N ILE A 9 -14.86 -12.88 -18.30
CA ILE A 9 -14.73 -12.01 -17.10
C ILE A 9 -13.63 -10.95 -17.28
N VAL A 10 -12.66 -11.23 -18.15
CA VAL A 10 -11.55 -10.33 -18.46
C VAL A 10 -11.49 -10.16 -19.99
N PRO A 11 -11.50 -8.93 -20.51
CA PRO A 11 -11.35 -8.73 -21.95
C PRO A 11 -10.05 -9.38 -22.42
N THR A 12 -10.15 -10.34 -23.33
CA THR A 12 -8.99 -10.89 -24.01
C THR A 12 -8.22 -9.77 -24.65
N LEU A 13 -6.91 -9.71 -24.39
CA LEU A 13 -6.01 -8.84 -25.13
C LEU A 13 -6.23 -9.02 -26.63
N PRO A 14 -6.44 -7.97 -27.41
CA PRO A 14 -6.39 -8.10 -28.86
C PRO A 14 -5.01 -8.66 -29.22
N ARG A 15 -5.00 -9.86 -29.79
CA ARG A 15 -3.81 -10.45 -30.42
C ARG A 15 -3.53 -9.67 -31.70
N GLY A 16 -2.80 -8.57 -31.58
CA GLY A 16 -2.42 -7.72 -32.69
C GLY A 16 -1.28 -6.80 -32.22
N ASN A 17 -0.07 -7.34 -32.23
CA ASN A 17 1.13 -6.69 -31.70
C ASN A 17 1.88 -5.92 -32.80
N GLU A 18 1.25 -4.95 -33.43
CA GLU A 18 1.94 -4.08 -34.43
C GLU A 18 2.02 -2.61 -34.02
N ARG A 19 1.87 -2.28 -32.71
CA ARG A 19 2.17 -0.91 -32.29
C ARG A 19 3.64 -0.76 -31.96
N ASN A 20 4.21 0.38 -32.37
CA ASN A 20 5.53 0.78 -31.88
C ASN A 20 5.52 0.96 -30.35
N PRO A 21 6.60 0.60 -29.63
CA PRO A 21 6.70 0.85 -28.21
C PRO A 21 6.55 2.33 -27.88
N LYS A 22 6.04 2.63 -26.69
CA LYS A 22 5.94 3.99 -26.15
C LYS A 22 7.04 4.21 -25.14
N ILE A 23 8.00 5.06 -25.45
CA ILE A 23 9.11 5.42 -24.56
C ILE A 23 8.96 6.87 -24.12
N ILE A 24 9.00 7.11 -22.83
CA ILE A 24 8.99 8.47 -22.25
C ILE A 24 10.41 8.83 -21.86
N LEU A 25 10.89 9.95 -22.35
CA LEU A 25 12.19 10.55 -22.02
C LEU A 25 11.98 11.78 -21.16
N PHE A 26 12.32 11.73 -19.88
CA PHE A 26 12.46 12.92 -19.05
C PHE A 26 13.87 13.51 -19.22
N LEU A 27 13.96 14.71 -19.78
CA LEU A 27 15.21 15.35 -20.13
C LEU A 27 15.45 16.61 -19.27
N CYS A 28 16.56 16.61 -18.50
CA CYS A 28 16.94 17.78 -17.71
C CYS A 28 17.22 18.99 -18.60
N ASN A 29 16.67 20.15 -18.21
CA ASN A 29 16.72 21.39 -18.95
C ASN A 29 18.14 21.98 -19.12
N TRP A 30 19.10 21.51 -18.35
CA TRP A 30 20.46 22.07 -18.32
C TRP A 30 21.39 21.31 -19.28
N GLY A 31 22.45 20.67 -18.84
CA GLY A 31 23.42 20.02 -19.70
C GLY A 31 22.84 19.10 -20.80
N PRO A 32 22.04 18.08 -20.44
CA PRO A 32 21.51 17.13 -21.43
C PRO A 32 20.59 17.74 -22.49
N HIS A 33 19.87 18.83 -22.16
CA HIS A 33 19.00 19.49 -23.14
C HIS A 33 19.82 20.18 -24.22
N ALA A 34 20.97 20.80 -23.89
CA ALA A 34 21.85 21.38 -24.88
C ALA A 34 22.40 20.32 -25.86
N ALA A 35 22.85 19.16 -25.33
CA ALA A 35 23.26 18.03 -26.17
C ALA A 35 22.11 17.54 -27.08
N TYR A 36 20.88 17.49 -26.57
CA TYR A 36 19.71 17.10 -27.37
C TYR A 36 19.36 18.11 -28.45
N GLN A 37 19.51 19.42 -28.20
CA GLN A 37 19.33 20.47 -29.20
C GLN A 37 20.33 20.33 -30.36
N VAL A 38 21.59 20.03 -30.06
CA VAL A 38 22.60 19.75 -31.12
C VAL A 38 22.15 18.60 -32.01
N LEU A 39 21.55 17.52 -31.44
CA LEU A 39 21.02 16.43 -32.26
C LEU A 39 19.86 16.86 -33.15
N GLN A 40 19.00 17.75 -32.67
CA GLN A 40 17.91 18.29 -33.48
C GLN A 40 18.43 19.19 -34.62
N ASP A 41 19.37 20.07 -34.33
CA ASP A 41 19.98 20.97 -35.31
C ASP A 41 20.74 20.20 -36.41
N GLN A 42 21.33 19.06 -36.05
CA GLN A 42 22.01 18.15 -36.98
C GLN A 42 21.05 17.20 -37.72
N ALA A 43 19.73 17.29 -37.47
CA ALA A 43 18.73 16.35 -37.98
C ALA A 43 19.07 14.88 -37.70
N ALA A 44 19.70 14.61 -36.54
CA ALA A 44 20.08 13.25 -36.13
C ALA A 44 18.86 12.34 -36.00
N MET A 45 19.00 11.05 -36.37
CA MET A 45 17.90 10.08 -36.33
C MET A 45 17.63 9.62 -34.89
N ILE A 46 16.86 10.42 -34.16
CA ILE A 46 16.32 10.02 -32.82
C ILE A 46 15.16 9.07 -33.05
N PRO A 47 15.10 7.91 -32.30
CA PRO A 47 14.02 6.96 -32.47
C PRO A 47 12.62 7.56 -32.26
N GLY A 48 11.72 7.41 -33.24
CA GLY A 48 10.41 8.08 -33.28
C GLY A 48 9.42 7.66 -32.20
N GLU A 49 9.64 6.51 -31.55
CA GLU A 49 8.87 6.00 -30.41
C GLU A 49 9.17 6.75 -29.10
N ILE A 50 10.22 7.56 -29.04
CA ILE A 50 10.61 8.34 -27.86
C ILE A 50 9.81 9.65 -27.81
N LYS A 51 9.06 9.84 -26.74
CA LYS A 51 8.36 11.10 -26.43
C LYS A 51 9.14 11.85 -25.34
N MET A 52 9.74 12.97 -25.72
CA MET A 52 10.54 13.79 -24.82
C MET A 52 9.66 14.72 -23.98
N VAL A 53 9.94 14.75 -22.69
CA VAL A 53 9.37 15.67 -21.70
C VAL A 53 10.52 16.44 -21.05
N ARG A 54 10.60 17.72 -21.32
CA ARG A 54 11.60 18.61 -20.73
C ARG A 54 11.24 18.90 -19.28
N ILE A 55 12.20 18.74 -18.37
CA ILE A 55 12.02 18.92 -16.93
C ILE A 55 13.07 19.86 -16.35
N PRO A 56 12.76 20.65 -15.31
CA PRO A 56 13.72 21.57 -14.70
C PRO A 56 14.96 20.86 -14.15
N CYS A 57 14.78 19.69 -13.51
CA CYS A 57 15.85 18.88 -12.93
C CYS A 57 15.37 17.45 -12.68
N THR A 58 16.24 16.46 -12.92
CA THR A 58 15.93 15.05 -12.66
C THR A 58 15.63 14.75 -11.20
N GLY A 59 16.23 15.46 -10.26
CA GLY A 59 15.94 15.33 -8.83
C GLY A 59 14.50 15.73 -8.41
N ARG A 60 13.73 16.35 -9.31
CA ARG A 60 12.31 16.66 -9.11
C ARG A 60 11.37 15.54 -9.53
N ILE A 61 11.89 14.52 -10.19
CA ILE A 61 11.09 13.38 -10.64
C ILE A 61 10.98 12.35 -9.50
N SER A 62 9.79 12.24 -8.93
CA SER A 62 9.51 11.29 -7.86
C SER A 62 9.34 9.86 -8.37
N LYS A 63 9.50 8.88 -7.49
CA LYS A 63 9.18 7.47 -7.76
C LYS A 63 7.75 7.30 -8.31
N ALA A 64 6.80 8.04 -7.75
CA ALA A 64 5.41 8.02 -8.20
C ALA A 64 5.25 8.45 -9.66
N LEU A 65 5.92 9.53 -10.09
CA LEU A 65 5.84 9.99 -11.48
C LEU A 65 6.51 9.01 -12.44
N LEU A 66 7.67 8.46 -12.08
CA LEU A 66 8.33 7.42 -12.88
C LEU A 66 7.41 6.21 -13.07
N PHE A 67 6.82 5.74 -11.98
CA PHE A 67 5.94 4.57 -12.01
C PHE A 67 4.61 4.84 -12.73
N LYS A 68 4.06 6.05 -12.60
CA LYS A 68 2.81 6.46 -13.29
C LYS A 68 2.91 6.33 -14.81
N CYS A 69 4.10 6.53 -15.40
CA CYS A 69 4.28 6.30 -16.83
C CYS A 69 3.96 4.86 -17.24
N PHE A 70 4.37 3.88 -16.43
CA PHE A 70 4.09 2.47 -16.70
C PHE A 70 2.61 2.14 -16.51
N GLU A 71 1.95 2.65 -15.46
CA GLU A 71 0.50 2.52 -15.29
C GLU A 71 -0.27 3.07 -16.49
N MET A 72 0.24 4.14 -17.12
CA MET A 72 -0.35 4.76 -18.30
C MET A 72 0.06 4.08 -19.62
N GLY A 73 0.74 2.93 -19.55
CA GLY A 73 1.08 2.09 -20.69
C GLY A 73 2.35 2.48 -21.43
N ALA A 74 3.30 3.13 -20.78
CA ALA A 74 4.66 3.26 -21.32
C ALA A 74 5.36 1.89 -21.31
N ASP A 75 6.09 1.61 -22.38
CA ASP A 75 6.90 0.39 -22.51
C ASP A 75 8.30 0.57 -21.95
N GLY A 76 8.80 1.82 -21.95
CA GLY A 76 10.07 2.21 -21.36
C GLY A 76 10.07 3.65 -20.87
N VAL A 77 10.89 3.95 -19.85
CA VAL A 77 11.09 5.29 -19.31
C VAL A 77 12.58 5.56 -19.19
N ALA A 78 13.06 6.62 -19.82
CA ALA A 78 14.43 7.12 -19.69
C ALA A 78 14.42 8.43 -18.88
N LEU A 79 15.29 8.53 -17.88
CA LEU A 79 15.54 9.75 -17.14
C LEU A 79 16.97 10.21 -17.47
N VAL A 80 17.12 11.39 -18.06
CA VAL A 80 18.41 11.90 -18.51
C VAL A 80 18.76 13.18 -17.77
N GLY A 81 19.81 13.12 -16.96
CA GLY A 81 20.28 14.16 -16.06
C GLY A 81 21.67 14.70 -16.39
N CYS A 82 22.08 15.72 -15.64
CA CYS A 82 23.44 16.24 -15.71
C CYS A 82 24.45 15.22 -15.18
N SER A 83 25.66 15.22 -15.69
CA SER A 83 26.76 14.40 -15.17
C SER A 83 27.03 14.70 -13.67
N PRO A 84 27.49 13.73 -12.88
CA PRO A 84 27.80 13.93 -11.47
C PRO A 84 28.71 15.15 -11.27
N GLY A 85 28.42 15.95 -10.26
CA GLY A 85 29.19 17.19 -9.96
C GLY A 85 28.81 18.41 -10.82
N THR A 86 28.05 18.26 -11.91
CA THR A 86 27.65 19.37 -12.80
C THR A 86 26.18 19.80 -12.62
N CYS A 87 25.47 19.20 -11.67
CA CYS A 87 24.08 19.52 -11.44
C CYS A 87 23.91 20.94 -10.89
N ARG A 88 23.17 21.81 -11.59
CA ARG A 88 22.92 23.20 -11.17
C ARG A 88 22.30 23.30 -9.77
N TYR A 89 21.56 22.29 -9.33
CA TYR A 89 20.89 22.23 -8.03
C TYR A 89 21.64 21.35 -7.00
N GLY A 90 22.88 21.01 -7.28
CA GLY A 90 23.76 20.22 -6.40
C GLY A 90 23.45 18.71 -6.42
N THR A 91 22.41 18.28 -5.73
CA THR A 91 22.11 16.86 -5.47
C THR A 91 21.11 16.22 -6.44
N GLY A 92 20.67 16.93 -7.50
CA GLY A 92 19.57 16.46 -8.36
C GLY A 92 19.82 15.09 -9.01
N THR A 93 21.03 14.84 -9.52
CA THR A 93 21.38 13.56 -10.14
C THR A 93 21.45 12.43 -9.13
N THR A 94 22.01 12.67 -7.93
CA THR A 94 22.10 11.69 -6.85
C THR A 94 20.71 11.29 -6.33
N SER A 95 19.82 12.28 -6.14
CA SER A 95 18.43 12.02 -5.76
C SER A 95 17.70 11.20 -6.82
N ALA A 96 17.89 11.53 -8.09
CA ALA A 96 17.32 10.80 -9.22
C ALA A 96 17.78 9.34 -9.26
N GLN A 97 19.05 9.08 -8.96
CA GLN A 97 19.61 7.73 -8.92
C GLN A 97 18.88 6.85 -7.89
N GLY A 98 18.70 7.34 -6.66
CA GLY A 98 17.96 6.61 -5.63
C GLY A 98 16.50 6.32 -6.04
N HIS A 99 15.80 7.30 -6.61
CA HIS A 99 14.42 7.12 -7.09
C HIS A 99 14.33 6.08 -8.21
N VAL A 100 15.30 6.07 -9.14
CA VAL A 100 15.35 5.09 -10.23
C VAL A 100 15.63 3.70 -9.71
N GLU A 101 16.59 3.53 -8.79
CA GLU A 101 16.92 2.22 -8.21
C GLU A 101 15.72 1.61 -7.48
N ASP A 102 15.06 2.36 -6.61
CA ASP A 102 13.88 1.89 -5.88
C ASP A 102 12.74 1.52 -6.85
N THR A 103 12.50 2.35 -7.88
CA THR A 103 11.46 2.07 -8.88
C THR A 103 11.83 0.84 -9.73
N ARG A 104 13.10 0.64 -10.08
CA ARG A 104 13.58 -0.56 -10.78
C ARG A 104 13.35 -1.83 -9.97
N GLY A 105 13.61 -1.80 -8.66
CA GLY A 105 13.29 -2.91 -7.77
C GLY A 105 11.80 -3.27 -7.77
N ILE A 106 10.93 -2.26 -7.78
CA ILE A 106 9.48 -2.45 -7.86
C ILE A 106 9.05 -3.04 -9.22
N LEU A 107 9.63 -2.56 -10.32
CA LEU A 107 9.37 -3.13 -11.66
C LEU A 107 9.79 -4.61 -11.74
N GLU A 108 10.89 -4.96 -11.08
CA GLU A 108 11.37 -6.35 -11.02
C GLU A 108 10.38 -7.24 -10.25
N LEU A 109 9.93 -6.82 -9.07
CA LEU A 109 8.91 -7.57 -8.31
C LEU A 109 7.60 -7.76 -9.09
N LEU A 110 7.23 -6.78 -9.91
CA LEU A 110 6.06 -6.88 -10.79
C LEU A 110 6.28 -7.75 -12.03
N GLY A 111 7.51 -8.23 -12.25
CA GLY A 111 7.87 -9.00 -13.45
C GLY A 111 7.83 -8.17 -14.75
N LEU A 112 7.93 -6.85 -14.64
CA LEU A 112 8.00 -5.96 -15.80
C LEU A 112 9.42 -5.89 -16.37
N GLY A 113 10.44 -6.13 -15.55
CA GLY A 113 11.86 -5.99 -15.88
C GLY A 113 12.38 -4.58 -15.57
N LYS A 114 13.43 -4.52 -14.77
CA LYS A 114 14.08 -3.28 -14.32
C LYS A 114 14.72 -2.49 -15.46
N GLU A 115 15.03 -3.15 -16.57
CA GLU A 115 15.65 -2.57 -17.77
C GLU A 115 14.73 -1.59 -18.49
N ARG A 116 13.40 -1.64 -18.23
CA ARG A 116 12.43 -0.68 -18.78
C ARG A 116 12.58 0.73 -18.22
N LEU A 117 13.31 0.90 -17.13
CA LEU A 117 13.65 2.21 -16.56
C LEU A 117 15.17 2.41 -16.57
N ARG A 118 15.63 3.47 -17.21
CA ARG A 118 17.06 3.78 -17.33
C ARG A 118 17.38 5.22 -16.95
N LEU A 119 18.47 5.42 -16.22
CA LEU A 119 19.08 6.72 -15.95
C LEU A 119 20.33 6.87 -16.83
N GLY A 120 20.43 8.00 -17.54
CA GLY A 120 21.63 8.44 -18.23
C GLY A 120 22.07 9.82 -17.74
N THR A 121 23.36 10.10 -17.79
CA THR A 121 23.91 11.42 -17.42
C THR A 121 24.85 11.91 -18.51
N PHE A 122 24.71 13.17 -18.91
CA PHE A 122 25.47 13.74 -20.03
C PHE A 122 25.83 15.20 -19.78
N LEU A 123 26.98 15.58 -20.32
CA LEU A 123 27.43 16.97 -20.46
C LEU A 123 26.78 17.65 -21.70
N PRO A 124 26.81 18.99 -21.81
CA PRO A 124 26.22 19.70 -22.94
C PRO A 124 26.82 19.35 -24.32
N ASP A 125 28.07 18.92 -24.35
CA ASP A 125 28.85 18.58 -25.56
C ASP A 125 28.81 17.08 -25.90
N GLU A 126 28.13 16.26 -25.12
CA GLU A 126 28.04 14.81 -25.31
C GLU A 126 26.83 14.37 -26.18
N SER A 127 26.52 15.10 -27.25
CA SER A 127 25.37 14.83 -28.11
C SER A 127 25.41 13.45 -28.76
N GLU A 128 26.57 13.00 -29.28
CA GLU A 128 26.69 11.65 -29.85
C GLU A 128 26.51 10.53 -28.83
N ALA A 129 27.04 10.72 -27.61
CA ALA A 129 26.84 9.73 -26.52
C ALA A 129 25.37 9.64 -26.11
N LEU A 130 24.68 10.77 -26.04
CA LEU A 130 23.23 10.84 -25.80
C LEU A 130 22.46 10.11 -26.91
N LEU A 131 22.81 10.31 -28.19
CA LEU A 131 22.16 9.63 -29.32
C LEU A 131 22.33 8.12 -29.22
N ARG A 132 23.54 7.64 -28.95
CA ARG A 132 23.83 6.20 -28.77
C ARG A 132 23.03 5.63 -27.61
N PHE A 133 22.93 6.36 -26.49
CA PHE A 133 22.11 5.95 -25.34
C PHE A 133 20.64 5.78 -25.72
N LEU A 134 20.05 6.76 -26.42
CA LEU A 134 18.65 6.72 -26.84
C LEU A 134 18.36 5.58 -27.83
N GLN A 135 19.26 5.37 -28.80
CA GLN A 135 19.15 4.29 -29.79
C GLN A 135 19.28 2.91 -29.13
N THR A 136 20.25 2.74 -28.23
CA THR A 136 20.46 1.50 -27.48
C THR A 136 19.24 1.19 -26.62
N PHE A 137 18.77 2.16 -25.84
CA PHE A 137 17.61 1.98 -24.98
C PHE A 137 16.34 1.61 -25.78
N SER A 138 16.09 2.33 -26.88
CA SER A 138 14.97 2.00 -27.76
C SER A 138 15.07 0.58 -28.33
N GLY A 139 16.27 0.17 -28.78
CA GLY A 139 16.53 -1.19 -29.29
C GLY A 139 16.28 -2.28 -28.24
N GLU A 140 16.66 -2.03 -26.98
CA GLU A 140 16.41 -2.95 -25.87
C GLU A 140 14.92 -3.07 -25.56
N ILE A 141 14.19 -1.95 -25.50
CA ILE A 141 12.73 -1.97 -25.28
C ILE A 141 12.02 -2.74 -26.40
N LYS A 142 12.44 -2.58 -27.66
CA LYS A 142 11.92 -3.37 -28.79
C LYS A 142 12.15 -4.87 -28.61
N LYS A 143 13.35 -5.27 -28.14
CA LYS A 143 13.68 -6.67 -27.86
C LYS A 143 12.88 -7.25 -26.70
N MET A 144 12.63 -6.45 -25.66
CA MET A 144 11.81 -6.85 -24.50
C MET A 144 10.32 -7.00 -24.86
N GLY A 145 9.88 -6.38 -25.95
CA GLY A 145 8.47 -6.32 -26.33
C GLY A 145 7.65 -5.33 -25.50
N LEU A 146 6.37 -5.25 -25.81
CA LEU A 146 5.46 -4.32 -25.16
C LEU A 146 5.24 -4.67 -23.68
N SER A 147 5.01 -3.66 -22.86
CA SER A 147 4.60 -3.84 -21.47
C SER A 147 3.22 -4.49 -21.39
N PRO A 148 3.01 -5.50 -20.52
CA PRO A 148 1.70 -6.12 -20.33
C PRO A 148 0.72 -5.21 -19.56
N VAL A 149 1.17 -4.05 -19.10
CA VAL A 149 0.33 -3.13 -18.34
C VAL A 149 -0.70 -2.48 -19.26
N MET A 150 -1.96 -2.65 -18.90
CA MET A 150 -3.07 -2.00 -19.59
C MET A 150 -3.54 -0.79 -18.78
N PRO A 151 -3.54 0.41 -19.39
CA PRO A 151 -4.11 1.59 -18.74
C PRO A 151 -5.55 1.32 -18.31
N THR A 152 -5.84 1.54 -17.04
CA THR A 152 -7.20 1.40 -16.55
C THR A 152 -8.06 2.54 -17.07
N LEU A 153 -9.26 2.25 -17.58
CA LEU A 153 -10.19 3.27 -18.04
C LEU A 153 -10.72 4.10 -16.86
N VAL A 154 -10.94 5.38 -17.07
CA VAL A 154 -11.57 6.27 -16.08
C VAL A 154 -12.98 5.81 -15.82
N GLN A 155 -13.36 5.61 -14.56
CA GLN A 155 -14.75 5.45 -14.19
C GLN A 155 -15.52 6.73 -14.47
N LYS A 156 -16.71 6.62 -15.04
CA LYS A 156 -17.63 7.75 -15.10
C LYS A 156 -18.35 7.84 -13.77
N PRO A 157 -18.54 9.06 -13.23
CA PRO A 157 -19.31 9.24 -12.02
C PRO A 157 -20.73 8.70 -12.19
N GLU A 158 -21.34 8.26 -11.09
CA GLU A 158 -22.74 7.83 -11.09
C GLU A 158 -23.63 9.00 -11.52
N LYS A 159 -24.58 8.76 -12.44
CA LYS A 159 -25.38 9.82 -13.04
C LYS A 159 -26.33 10.50 -12.05
N ASP A 160 -26.87 9.73 -11.10
CA ASP A 160 -27.71 10.24 -10.01
C ASP A 160 -27.01 10.03 -8.67
N ARG A 161 -26.21 11.00 -8.31
CA ARG A 161 -25.44 10.98 -7.06
C ARG A 161 -26.32 11.06 -5.82
N ASP A 162 -27.37 11.83 -5.87
CA ASP A 162 -28.23 12.04 -4.70
C ASP A 162 -29.00 10.76 -4.36
N GLU A 163 -29.49 10.04 -5.37
CA GLU A 163 -30.11 8.73 -5.17
C GLU A 163 -29.11 7.70 -4.63
N ALA A 164 -27.89 7.67 -5.17
CA ALA A 164 -26.84 6.80 -4.70
C ALA A 164 -26.49 7.08 -3.23
N VAL A 165 -26.34 8.36 -2.83
CA VAL A 165 -26.09 8.77 -1.45
C VAL A 165 -27.20 8.32 -0.50
N ARG A 166 -28.48 8.52 -0.89
CA ARG A 166 -29.62 8.11 -0.07
C ARG A 166 -29.67 6.59 0.13
N ARG A 167 -29.38 5.82 -0.93
CA ARG A 167 -29.28 4.35 -0.86
C ARG A 167 -28.18 3.92 0.13
N LEU A 168 -26.99 4.53 0.07
CA LEU A 168 -25.92 4.28 1.03
C LEU A 168 -26.30 4.69 2.45
N ALA A 169 -26.97 5.83 2.61
CA ALA A 169 -27.44 6.30 3.91
C ALA A 169 -28.42 5.31 4.57
N SER A 170 -29.30 4.69 3.78
CA SER A 170 -30.18 3.62 4.24
C SER A 170 -29.41 2.35 4.59
N LEU A 171 -28.45 1.94 3.73
CA LEU A 171 -27.66 0.73 3.92
C LEU A 171 -26.81 0.74 5.20
N TYR A 172 -26.33 1.91 5.62
CA TYR A 172 -25.42 2.09 6.76
C TYR A 172 -26.09 2.80 7.96
N ASP A 173 -27.41 2.78 8.03
CA ASP A 173 -28.23 3.33 9.12
C ASP A 173 -27.96 4.81 9.42
N VAL A 174 -27.52 5.59 8.41
CA VAL A 174 -27.21 7.02 8.58
C VAL A 174 -28.46 7.81 9.00
N PHE A 175 -29.64 7.43 8.52
CA PHE A 175 -30.92 8.06 8.90
C PHE A 175 -31.31 7.80 10.35
N ALA A 176 -30.73 6.81 11.04
CA ALA A 176 -30.94 6.54 12.46
C ALA A 176 -30.13 7.49 13.37
N CYS A 177 -29.38 8.43 12.81
CA CYS A 177 -28.54 9.35 13.57
C CYS A 177 -29.39 10.24 14.48
N GLN A 178 -29.12 10.21 15.79
CA GLN A 178 -29.79 11.02 16.82
C GLN A 178 -29.08 12.34 17.11
N ASP A 179 -28.11 12.74 16.31
CA ASP A 179 -27.32 13.97 16.44
C ASP A 179 -26.64 14.16 17.82
N CYS A 180 -26.35 13.09 18.56
CA CYS A 180 -25.82 13.12 19.92
C CYS A 180 -24.36 13.61 20.05
N GLY A 181 -23.61 13.73 18.94
CA GLY A 181 -22.24 14.25 18.89
C GLY A 181 -21.13 13.31 19.38
N LYS A 182 -21.41 12.11 19.89
CA LYS A 182 -20.39 11.18 20.40
C LYS A 182 -19.34 10.81 19.36
N CYS A 183 -19.72 10.61 18.09
CA CYS A 183 -18.82 10.32 17.00
C CYS A 183 -17.84 11.48 16.72
N SER A 184 -18.27 12.73 16.85
CA SER A 184 -17.42 13.90 16.61
C SER A 184 -16.45 14.13 17.78
N SER A 185 -16.92 14.01 19.04
CA SER A 185 -16.07 14.20 20.22
C SER A 185 -15.01 13.13 20.41
N SER A 186 -15.23 11.91 19.90
CA SER A 186 -14.26 10.81 19.96
C SER A 186 -13.40 10.68 18.70
N CYS A 187 -13.68 11.45 17.64
CA CYS A 187 -12.94 11.32 16.38
C CYS A 187 -11.46 11.66 16.57
N PRO A 188 -10.52 10.80 16.15
CA PRO A 188 -9.10 11.07 16.25
C PRO A 188 -8.67 12.37 15.56
N LEU A 189 -9.29 12.73 14.44
CA LEU A 189 -9.02 13.99 13.74
C LEU A 189 -9.40 15.20 14.60
N THR A 190 -10.56 15.15 15.26
CA THR A 190 -11.02 16.23 16.16
C THR A 190 -10.10 16.33 17.39
N LEU A 191 -9.58 15.22 17.91
CA LEU A 191 -8.64 15.20 19.04
C LEU A 191 -7.31 15.92 18.75
N VAL A 192 -6.96 16.12 17.49
CA VAL A 192 -5.78 16.88 17.05
C VAL A 192 -6.14 18.23 16.42
N GLY A 193 -7.36 18.70 16.61
CA GLY A 193 -7.81 20.02 16.21
C GLY A 193 -8.25 20.17 14.75
N LYS A 194 -8.41 19.06 13.99
CA LYS A 194 -8.99 19.14 12.64
C LYS A 194 -10.49 19.42 12.75
N PRO A 195 -11.03 20.40 12.04
CA PRO A 195 -12.47 20.68 12.00
C PRO A 195 -13.20 19.60 11.19
N PHE A 196 -13.45 18.45 11.81
CA PHE A 196 -14.05 17.28 11.18
C PHE A 196 -15.16 16.70 12.08
N SER A 197 -16.31 16.41 11.50
CA SER A 197 -17.45 15.84 12.22
C SER A 197 -18.15 14.76 11.39
N PRO A 198 -18.07 13.47 11.78
CA PRO A 198 -18.73 12.38 11.05
C PRO A 198 -20.23 12.66 10.81
N ARG A 199 -20.96 13.11 11.85
CA ARG A 199 -22.39 13.39 11.72
C ARG A 199 -22.70 14.57 10.80
N ALA A 200 -21.90 15.64 10.86
CA ALA A 200 -22.10 16.81 9.99
C ALA A 200 -21.82 16.47 8.53
N THR A 201 -20.74 15.73 8.26
CA THR A 201 -20.41 15.23 6.91
C THR A 201 -21.51 14.34 6.36
N ALA A 202 -22.05 13.41 7.17
CA ALA A 202 -23.14 12.54 6.76
C ALA A 202 -24.41 13.33 6.44
N ASN A 203 -24.81 14.25 7.33
CA ASN A 203 -25.99 15.11 7.14
C ASN A 203 -25.87 15.99 5.90
N ALA A 204 -24.70 16.59 5.66
CA ALA A 204 -24.47 17.41 4.48
C ALA A 204 -24.53 16.58 3.19
N ALA A 205 -23.97 15.36 3.20
CA ALA A 205 -24.03 14.47 2.04
C ALA A 205 -25.48 14.09 1.67
N ILE A 206 -26.29 13.66 2.65
CA ILE A 206 -27.70 13.28 2.40
C ILE A 206 -28.60 14.47 2.06
N SER A 207 -28.18 15.69 2.40
CA SER A 207 -28.86 16.94 2.06
C SER A 207 -28.48 17.49 0.67
N GLY A 208 -27.82 16.70 -0.17
CA GLY A 208 -27.43 17.10 -1.54
C GLY A 208 -26.19 17.99 -1.61
N GLN A 209 -25.45 18.19 -0.50
CA GLN A 209 -24.26 19.06 -0.46
C GLN A 209 -22.97 18.30 -0.78
N ILE A 210 -23.06 17.10 -1.34
CA ILE A 210 -21.91 16.22 -1.62
C ILE A 210 -20.84 16.87 -2.52
N GLY A 211 -21.23 17.79 -3.39
CA GLY A 211 -20.34 18.52 -4.29
C GLY A 211 -19.67 19.75 -3.65
N SER A 212 -20.03 20.14 -2.41
CA SER A 212 -19.40 21.31 -1.77
C SER A 212 -17.95 21.03 -1.38
N PRO A 213 -17.04 22.03 -1.49
CA PRO A 213 -15.61 21.83 -1.19
C PRO A 213 -15.36 21.32 0.23
N SER A 214 -16.15 21.76 1.22
CA SER A 214 -16.02 21.32 2.61
C SER A 214 -16.36 19.83 2.77
N VAL A 215 -17.49 19.39 2.20
CA VAL A 215 -17.91 17.99 2.25
C VAL A 215 -16.92 17.10 1.50
N GLN A 216 -16.44 17.53 0.34
CA GLN A 216 -15.41 16.81 -0.42
C GLN A 216 -14.13 16.65 0.40
N ASN A 217 -13.64 17.71 1.04
CA ASN A 217 -12.47 17.63 1.91
C ASN A 217 -12.69 16.66 3.09
N ASP A 218 -13.85 16.66 3.71
CA ASP A 218 -14.19 15.80 4.84
C ASP A 218 -14.25 14.32 4.42
N ILE A 219 -14.87 14.01 3.27
CA ILE A 219 -14.94 12.65 2.73
C ILE A 219 -13.54 12.05 2.61
N TRP A 220 -12.57 12.83 2.11
CA TRP A 220 -11.19 12.37 1.91
C TRP A 220 -10.33 12.45 3.17
N SER A 221 -10.72 13.23 4.17
CA SER A 221 -10.02 13.33 5.45
C SER A 221 -10.29 12.15 6.37
N CYS A 222 -11.44 11.50 6.28
CA CYS A 222 -11.84 10.42 7.17
C CYS A 222 -10.83 9.26 7.15
N LEU A 223 -10.33 8.88 8.33
CA LEU A 223 -9.39 7.76 8.51
C LEU A 223 -10.05 6.38 8.39
N THR A 224 -11.36 6.32 8.24
CA THR A 224 -12.13 5.05 8.23
C THR A 224 -11.74 4.08 9.35
N CYS A 225 -11.39 4.61 10.52
CA CYS A 225 -10.85 3.82 11.64
C CYS A 225 -11.90 3.08 12.47
N GLY A 226 -13.19 3.40 12.30
CA GLY A 226 -14.31 2.74 12.98
C GLY A 226 -14.62 3.24 14.40
N LEU A 227 -13.84 4.15 14.99
CA LEU A 227 -14.07 4.59 16.38
C LEU A 227 -15.44 5.28 16.58
N CYS A 228 -15.93 5.98 15.57
CA CYS A 228 -17.26 6.58 15.58
C CYS A 228 -18.38 5.54 15.65
N TYR A 229 -18.21 4.38 15.03
CA TYR A 229 -19.15 3.25 15.11
C TYR A 229 -19.20 2.67 16.52
N GLU A 230 -18.04 2.39 17.13
CA GLU A 230 -17.93 1.88 18.51
C GLU A 230 -18.63 2.80 19.55
N ARG A 231 -18.76 4.08 19.25
CA ARG A 231 -19.37 5.07 20.16
C ARG A 231 -20.82 5.42 19.80
N CYS A 232 -21.33 4.88 18.68
CA CYS A 232 -22.64 5.26 18.18
C CYS A 232 -23.76 4.47 18.84
N PRO A 233 -24.70 5.11 19.59
CA PRO A 233 -25.84 4.43 20.20
C PRO A 233 -26.84 3.88 19.18
N SER A 234 -26.83 4.45 17.95
CA SER A 234 -27.70 4.03 16.84
C SER A 234 -26.98 3.11 15.83
N ALA A 235 -25.76 2.64 16.14
CA ALA A 235 -24.97 1.76 15.29
C ALA A 235 -24.76 2.27 13.83
N VAL A 236 -24.71 3.60 13.62
CA VAL A 236 -24.46 4.18 12.30
C VAL A 236 -23.07 3.81 11.81
N ASP A 237 -22.96 3.04 10.74
CA ASP A 237 -21.67 2.64 10.16
C ASP A 237 -21.10 3.71 9.22
N PHE A 238 -20.70 4.82 9.83
CA PHE A 238 -20.11 5.94 9.10
C PHE A 238 -18.84 5.55 8.33
N SER A 239 -18.07 4.59 8.83
CA SER A 239 -16.82 4.17 8.17
C SER A 239 -17.07 3.52 6.82
N ARG A 240 -18.04 2.59 6.74
CA ARG A 240 -18.43 1.97 5.47
C ARG A 240 -19.23 2.94 4.60
N PHE A 241 -20.06 3.79 5.19
CA PHE A 241 -20.73 4.86 4.46
C PHE A 241 -19.72 5.73 3.70
N ILE A 242 -18.67 6.23 4.37
CA ILE A 242 -17.61 7.03 3.72
C ILE A 242 -16.84 6.22 2.68
N ARG A 243 -16.54 4.93 2.93
CA ARG A 243 -15.88 4.06 1.95
C ARG A 243 -16.63 4.06 0.62
N ASP A 244 -17.92 3.78 0.68
CA ASP A 244 -18.74 3.64 -0.53
C ASP A 244 -19.15 5.02 -1.10
N LEU A 245 -19.24 6.05 -0.25
CA LEU A 245 -19.45 7.43 -0.69
C LEU A 245 -18.26 7.92 -1.55
N ARG A 246 -17.03 7.50 -1.24
CA ARG A 246 -15.85 7.80 -2.06
C ARG A 246 -15.98 7.26 -3.47
N ASP A 247 -16.53 6.05 -3.63
CA ASP A 247 -16.79 5.46 -4.95
C ASP A 247 -17.81 6.27 -5.77
N VAL A 248 -18.86 6.81 -5.10
CA VAL A 248 -19.85 7.68 -5.74
C VAL A 248 -19.28 9.02 -6.19
N VAL A 249 -18.31 9.57 -5.43
CA VAL A 249 -17.74 10.92 -5.69
C VAL A 249 -16.46 10.91 -6.53
N VAL A 250 -15.86 9.78 -6.78
CA VAL A 250 -14.67 9.68 -7.66
C VAL A 250 -15.05 10.13 -9.06
N GLU A 251 -14.63 11.34 -9.43
CA GLU A 251 -14.91 11.95 -10.74
C GLU A 251 -13.77 11.78 -11.73
N ASN A 252 -12.55 11.69 -11.21
CA ASN A 252 -11.34 11.67 -12.01
C ASN A 252 -10.30 10.72 -11.41
N ARG A 253 -9.43 10.15 -12.26
CA ARG A 253 -8.25 9.39 -11.86
C ARG A 253 -7.14 10.25 -11.23
N LEU A 254 -7.32 11.53 -11.14
CA LEU A 254 -6.39 12.39 -10.42
C LEU A 254 -6.60 12.11 -8.94
N ASP A 255 -5.74 11.26 -8.40
CA ASP A 255 -5.69 10.91 -6.98
C ASP A 255 -5.19 12.12 -6.18
N THR A 256 -5.93 13.24 -6.24
CA THR A 256 -5.54 14.52 -5.64
C THR A 256 -5.42 14.44 -4.12
N HIS A 257 -6.08 13.46 -3.51
CA HIS A 257 -6.04 13.19 -2.08
C HIS A 257 -5.09 12.04 -1.71
N ALA A 258 -4.53 11.34 -2.72
CA ALA A 258 -3.60 10.25 -2.51
C ALA A 258 -2.24 10.76 -2.03
N VAL A 259 -1.69 10.07 -1.01
CA VAL A 259 -0.35 10.38 -0.50
C VAL A 259 0.74 9.78 -1.39
N HIS A 260 1.97 10.22 -1.19
CA HIS A 260 3.12 9.76 -1.97
C HIS A 260 2.90 9.88 -3.49
N GLY A 261 2.20 10.94 -3.93
CA GLY A 261 1.91 11.17 -5.35
C GLY A 261 1.04 10.09 -6.01
N GLY A 262 0.22 9.38 -5.23
CA GLY A 262 -0.66 8.31 -5.72
C GLY A 262 0.06 7.00 -6.05
N PHE A 263 1.33 6.83 -5.62
CA PHE A 263 2.14 5.66 -5.95
C PHE A 263 1.46 4.34 -5.64
N PHE A 264 0.94 4.17 -4.41
CA PHE A 264 0.35 2.89 -3.98
C PHE A 264 -0.94 2.55 -4.71
N HIS A 265 -1.78 3.54 -5.02
CA HIS A 265 -2.96 3.32 -5.88
C HIS A 265 -2.54 2.94 -7.31
N SER A 266 -1.53 3.63 -7.85
CA SER A 266 -0.95 3.31 -9.16
C SER A 266 -0.39 1.89 -9.19
N LEU A 267 0.35 1.47 -8.16
CA LEU A 267 0.86 0.12 -8.00
C LEU A 267 -0.26 -0.93 -8.02
N MET A 268 -1.29 -0.75 -7.20
CA MET A 268 -2.42 -1.68 -7.13
C MET A 268 -3.21 -1.73 -8.44
N ARG A 269 -3.44 -0.60 -9.12
CA ARG A 269 -4.08 -0.58 -10.44
C ARG A 269 -3.23 -1.29 -11.50
N THR A 270 -1.92 -1.11 -11.47
CA THR A 270 -1.00 -1.86 -12.34
C THR A 270 -1.11 -3.37 -12.12
N MET A 271 -1.25 -3.80 -10.86
CA MET A 271 -1.42 -5.22 -10.52
C MET A 271 -2.73 -5.83 -11.04
N THR A 272 -3.69 -5.05 -11.55
CA THR A 272 -4.88 -5.60 -12.24
C THR A 272 -4.59 -6.15 -13.63
N SER A 273 -3.39 -5.95 -14.16
CA SER A 273 -2.98 -6.42 -15.49
C SER A 273 -2.67 -7.92 -15.46
N VAL A 274 -3.35 -8.67 -16.34
CA VAL A 274 -3.32 -10.16 -16.33
C VAL A 274 -1.96 -10.71 -16.73
N GLY A 275 -1.25 -10.00 -17.60
CA GLY A 275 0.05 -10.45 -18.16
C GLY A 275 1.27 -10.27 -17.26
N LEU A 276 1.07 -9.79 -16.02
CA LEU A 276 2.18 -9.64 -15.06
C LEU A 276 2.69 -11.01 -14.59
N LYS A 277 4.00 -11.15 -14.51
CA LYS A 277 4.70 -12.32 -13.94
C LYS A 277 5.35 -11.88 -12.62
N ILE A 278 4.52 -11.68 -11.61
CA ILE A 278 4.95 -11.17 -10.30
C ILE A 278 5.95 -12.13 -9.65
N ARG A 279 6.98 -11.59 -9.02
CA ARG A 279 8.08 -12.29 -8.36
C ARG A 279 8.22 -11.81 -6.92
N GLN A 280 7.15 -11.88 -6.16
CA GLN A 280 7.14 -11.26 -4.83
C GLN A 280 7.97 -12.00 -3.78
N TRP A 281 8.49 -13.20 -4.08
CA TRP A 281 9.21 -14.05 -3.14
C TRP A 281 10.69 -14.29 -3.51
N ASP A 282 11.21 -13.70 -4.61
CA ASP A 282 12.60 -13.88 -5.05
C ASP A 282 13.67 -13.43 -4.01
N TRP A 283 13.27 -12.71 -2.99
CA TRP A 283 14.12 -12.20 -1.91
C TRP A 283 14.05 -13.05 -0.62
N LEU A 284 13.27 -14.13 -0.62
CA LEU A 284 13.08 -14.97 0.57
C LEU A 284 14.41 -15.64 0.96
N PRO A 285 14.79 -15.65 2.25
CA PRO A 285 16.02 -16.30 2.69
C PRO A 285 15.90 -17.83 2.63
N ASP A 286 17.04 -18.51 2.50
CA ASP A 286 17.12 -19.96 2.32
C ASP A 286 16.73 -20.78 3.56
N ASP A 287 16.66 -20.14 4.74
CA ASP A 287 16.36 -20.78 6.02
C ASP A 287 14.86 -20.97 6.29
N VAL A 288 13.99 -20.51 5.40
CA VAL A 288 12.55 -20.77 5.50
C VAL A 288 12.14 -21.94 4.60
N THR A 289 11.30 -22.81 5.12
CA THR A 289 10.80 -23.98 4.41
C THR A 289 9.39 -23.76 3.88
N VAL A 290 9.21 -24.03 2.58
CA VAL A 290 7.92 -23.92 1.90
C VAL A 290 7.59 -25.22 1.16
N ASP A 291 6.31 -25.58 1.09
CA ASP A 291 5.85 -26.74 0.35
C ASP A 291 4.94 -26.33 -0.82
N LYS A 292 5.39 -26.62 -2.04
CA LYS A 292 4.64 -26.32 -3.27
C LYS A 292 3.31 -27.08 -3.39
N LYS A 293 3.12 -28.15 -2.60
CA LYS A 293 1.91 -28.97 -2.58
C LYS A 293 1.00 -28.65 -1.42
N SER A 294 1.44 -27.82 -0.47
CA SER A 294 0.64 -27.42 0.69
C SER A 294 -0.69 -26.81 0.27
N LYS A 295 -1.74 -27.14 0.99
CA LYS A 295 -3.07 -26.53 0.85
C LYS A 295 -3.25 -25.30 1.73
N THR A 296 -2.31 -25.05 2.62
CA THR A 296 -2.18 -23.83 3.41
C THR A 296 -1.24 -22.88 2.70
N LEU A 297 -1.72 -21.68 2.38
CA LEU A 297 -0.95 -20.64 1.70
C LEU A 297 -0.65 -19.49 2.66
N PHE A 298 0.56 -18.95 2.60
CA PHE A 298 0.89 -17.69 3.27
C PHE A 298 0.76 -16.51 2.30
N PHE A 299 -0.10 -15.53 2.66
CA PHE A 299 -0.40 -14.35 1.85
C PHE A 299 0.39 -13.14 2.34
N GLY A 300 1.43 -12.74 1.60
CA GLY A 300 2.33 -11.64 1.97
C GLY A 300 1.78 -10.24 1.70
N GLY A 301 0.80 -10.11 0.80
CA GLY A 301 0.22 -8.80 0.45
C GLY A 301 1.21 -7.84 -0.21
N CYS A 302 1.23 -6.59 0.26
CA CYS A 302 2.05 -5.52 -0.33
C CYS A 302 3.29 -5.13 0.51
N ALA A 303 3.60 -5.87 1.58
CA ALA A 303 4.76 -5.58 2.43
C ALA A 303 6.10 -5.48 1.66
N PRO A 304 6.44 -6.36 0.69
CA PRO A 304 7.70 -6.25 -0.04
C PRO A 304 7.87 -4.95 -0.82
N TYR A 305 6.77 -4.35 -1.27
CA TYR A 305 6.79 -3.08 -1.99
C TYR A 305 6.97 -1.88 -1.04
N PHE A 306 6.54 -2.01 0.22
CA PHE A 306 6.77 -0.97 1.23
C PHE A 306 8.26 -0.79 1.50
N ASP A 307 9.01 -1.86 1.65
CA ASP A 307 10.45 -1.79 1.88
C ASP A 307 11.19 -1.11 0.73
N LEU A 308 10.91 -1.49 -0.52
CA LEU A 308 11.51 -0.86 -1.70
C LEU A 308 11.17 0.64 -1.81
N PHE A 309 10.00 1.04 -1.33
CA PHE A 309 9.59 2.43 -1.37
C PHE A 309 10.14 3.27 -0.20
N PHE A 310 10.17 2.70 1.01
CA PHE A 310 10.39 3.44 2.25
C PHE A 310 11.76 3.22 2.90
N SER A 311 12.48 2.12 2.62
CA SER A 311 13.70 1.75 3.35
C SER A 311 14.75 2.86 3.39
N ARG A 312 14.98 3.56 2.27
CA ARG A 312 15.96 4.66 2.19
C ARG A 312 15.57 5.90 2.99
N HIS A 313 14.29 6.08 3.30
CA HIS A 313 13.80 7.34 3.88
C HIS A 313 13.46 7.20 5.36
N ILE A 314 12.93 6.06 5.76
CA ILE A 314 12.48 5.83 7.14
C ILE A 314 12.98 4.50 7.72
N GLY A 315 13.96 3.86 7.09
CA GLY A 315 14.57 2.63 7.61
C GLY A 315 13.56 1.49 7.82
N LEU A 316 12.51 1.40 6.99
CA LEU A 316 11.46 0.39 7.12
C LEU A 316 11.92 -0.96 6.61
N ASN A 317 11.54 -2.03 7.33
CA ASN A 317 11.75 -3.42 6.92
C ASN A 317 10.53 -4.29 7.25
N THR A 318 9.49 -4.21 6.43
CA THR A 318 8.27 -5.00 6.61
C THR A 318 8.37 -6.42 6.06
N ARG A 319 9.44 -6.75 5.31
CA ARG A 319 9.73 -8.12 4.86
C ARG A 319 10.02 -9.05 6.04
N ASP A 320 10.64 -8.54 7.11
CA ASP A 320 10.90 -9.32 8.32
C ASP A 320 9.60 -9.90 8.90
N ILE A 321 8.50 -9.16 8.85
CA ILE A 321 7.18 -9.66 9.28
C ILE A 321 6.81 -10.93 8.52
N LEU A 322 7.08 -10.98 7.21
CA LEU A 322 6.75 -12.13 6.36
C LEU A 322 7.67 -13.32 6.63
N VAL A 323 8.97 -13.06 6.72
CA VAL A 323 9.99 -14.08 7.02
C VAL A 323 9.72 -14.70 8.38
N ASP A 324 9.57 -13.87 9.41
CA ASP A 324 9.33 -14.32 10.78
C ASP A 324 8.00 -15.06 10.92
N SER A 325 6.98 -14.63 10.17
CA SER A 325 5.72 -15.36 10.09
C SER A 325 5.91 -16.77 9.52
N ILE A 326 6.67 -16.92 8.43
CA ILE A 326 6.92 -18.25 7.83
C ILE A 326 7.78 -19.09 8.76
N ARG A 327 8.81 -18.53 9.40
CA ARG A 327 9.63 -19.22 10.41
C ARG A 327 8.77 -19.76 11.55
N LEU A 328 7.89 -18.94 12.11
CA LEU A 328 6.96 -19.38 13.16
C LEU A 328 6.03 -20.50 12.68
N LEU A 329 5.53 -20.44 11.45
CA LEU A 329 4.77 -21.56 10.86
C LEU A 329 5.63 -22.81 10.76
N ASN A 330 6.87 -22.70 10.28
CA ASN A 330 7.81 -23.83 10.17
C ASN A 330 8.13 -24.43 11.54
N PHE A 331 8.26 -23.62 12.59
CA PHE A 331 8.44 -24.11 13.96
C PHE A 331 7.33 -25.09 14.40
N PHE A 332 6.09 -24.84 13.95
CA PHE A 332 4.94 -25.70 14.20
C PHE A 332 4.72 -26.77 13.11
N ASP A 333 5.75 -27.09 12.33
CA ASP A 333 5.69 -28.06 11.21
C ASP A 333 4.64 -27.70 10.13
N ILE A 334 4.34 -26.41 10.00
CA ILE A 334 3.46 -25.89 8.96
C ILE A 334 4.33 -25.26 7.86
N HIS A 335 4.45 -25.96 6.73
CA HIS A 335 5.19 -25.49 5.58
C HIS A 335 4.22 -24.88 4.55
N PRO A 336 4.04 -23.55 4.55
CA PRO A 336 3.03 -22.93 3.70
C PRO A 336 3.45 -22.96 2.23
N ARG A 337 2.46 -22.96 1.35
CA ARG A 337 2.68 -22.69 -0.07
C ARG A 337 2.81 -21.18 -0.28
N LEU A 338 3.71 -20.79 -1.17
CA LEU A 338 3.84 -19.44 -1.68
C LEU A 338 3.50 -19.42 -3.18
N LEU A 339 2.68 -18.46 -3.60
CA LEU A 339 2.34 -18.27 -5.00
C LEU A 339 2.87 -16.93 -5.48
N GLU A 340 3.64 -16.95 -6.57
CA GLU A 340 4.25 -15.74 -7.15
C GLU A 340 3.21 -14.78 -7.71
N ASN A 341 2.17 -15.28 -8.36
CA ASN A 341 1.20 -14.44 -9.07
C ASN A 341 0.11 -13.82 -8.19
N LEU A 342 0.20 -13.93 -6.87
CA LEU A 342 -0.71 -13.22 -5.99
C LEU A 342 -0.43 -11.72 -6.00
N ARG A 343 -1.48 -10.96 -5.87
CA ARG A 343 -1.47 -9.51 -5.92
C ARG A 343 -1.85 -8.92 -4.57
N CYS A 344 -1.73 -7.60 -4.42
CA CYS A 344 -2.31 -6.91 -3.26
C CYS A 344 -3.77 -7.34 -3.05
N CYS A 345 -4.21 -7.45 -1.80
CA CYS A 345 -5.60 -7.77 -1.46
C CYS A 345 -6.61 -6.73 -1.98
N GLY A 346 -6.16 -5.51 -2.32
CA GLY A 346 -6.99 -4.43 -2.81
C GLY A 346 -7.65 -3.57 -1.73
N HIS A 347 -7.34 -3.79 -0.45
CA HIS A 347 -7.89 -3.01 0.67
C HIS A 347 -7.92 -1.51 0.38
N ASP A 348 -6.79 -0.95 -0.03
CA ASP A 348 -6.68 0.50 -0.18
C ASP A 348 -7.43 1.04 -1.40
N LEU A 349 -7.57 0.25 -2.46
CA LEU A 349 -8.44 0.63 -3.59
C LEU A 349 -9.91 0.70 -3.15
N LEU A 350 -10.38 -0.30 -2.42
CA LEU A 350 -11.76 -0.31 -1.90
C LEU A 350 -12.02 0.89 -0.98
N TRP A 351 -11.13 1.09 0.01
CA TRP A 351 -11.29 2.15 1.02
C TRP A 351 -10.95 3.55 0.52
N SER A 352 -10.38 3.68 -0.69
CA SER A 352 -10.22 4.95 -1.41
C SER A 352 -11.29 5.21 -2.49
N GLY A 353 -12.27 4.31 -2.66
CA GLY A 353 -13.35 4.46 -3.63
C GLY A 353 -13.04 3.91 -5.03
N ASP A 354 -11.93 3.19 -5.24
CA ASP A 354 -11.63 2.53 -6.52
C ASP A 354 -12.14 1.07 -6.51
N LYS A 355 -13.43 0.91 -6.33
CA LYS A 355 -14.11 -0.39 -6.24
C LYS A 355 -13.92 -1.24 -7.48
N THR A 356 -13.88 -0.64 -8.66
CA THR A 356 -13.70 -1.36 -9.93
C THR A 356 -12.37 -2.10 -9.98
N ASN A 357 -11.26 -1.46 -9.60
CA ASN A 357 -9.95 -2.10 -9.61
C ASN A 357 -9.77 -3.05 -8.42
N PHE A 358 -10.39 -2.76 -7.27
CA PHE A 358 -10.50 -3.70 -6.16
C PHE A 358 -11.13 -5.02 -6.62
N LEU A 359 -12.27 -4.99 -7.29
CA LEU A 359 -12.95 -6.19 -7.78
C LEU A 359 -12.11 -6.98 -8.79
N LYS A 360 -11.34 -6.31 -9.64
CA LYS A 360 -10.40 -6.99 -10.55
C LYS A 360 -9.31 -7.73 -9.78
N LEU A 361 -8.68 -7.08 -8.78
CA LEU A 361 -7.66 -7.73 -7.93
C LEU A 361 -8.24 -8.92 -7.18
N ALA A 362 -9.41 -8.76 -6.57
CA ALA A 362 -10.09 -9.82 -5.83
C ALA A 362 -10.33 -11.06 -6.70
N ARG A 363 -10.88 -10.88 -7.90
CA ARG A 363 -11.12 -11.98 -8.84
C ARG A 363 -9.84 -12.67 -9.28
N LEU A 364 -8.76 -11.91 -9.56
CA LEU A 364 -7.47 -12.47 -9.96
C LEU A 364 -6.84 -13.28 -8.83
N ASN A 365 -6.86 -12.77 -7.58
CA ASN A 365 -6.35 -13.50 -6.43
C ASN A 365 -7.16 -14.78 -6.17
N VAL A 366 -8.47 -14.70 -6.14
CA VAL A 366 -9.33 -15.87 -5.87
C VAL A 366 -9.19 -16.91 -6.97
N ALA A 367 -9.11 -16.50 -8.25
CA ALA A 367 -8.86 -17.42 -9.35
C ALA A 367 -7.53 -18.18 -9.18
N SER A 368 -6.46 -17.48 -8.83
CA SER A 368 -5.14 -18.11 -8.58
C SER A 368 -5.17 -19.08 -7.38
N LEU A 369 -5.89 -18.73 -6.30
CA LEU A 369 -6.03 -19.57 -5.13
C LEU A 369 -6.85 -20.83 -5.42
N HIS A 370 -7.94 -20.71 -6.18
CA HIS A 370 -8.76 -21.84 -6.61
C HIS A 370 -7.99 -22.79 -7.53
N GLU A 371 -7.28 -22.24 -8.53
CA GLU A 371 -6.45 -23.03 -9.46
C GLU A 371 -5.35 -23.80 -8.72
N ALA A 372 -4.77 -23.18 -7.67
CA ALA A 372 -3.77 -23.82 -6.84
C ALA A 372 -4.35 -24.84 -5.83
N GLY A 373 -5.66 -24.97 -5.69
CA GLY A 373 -6.33 -25.87 -4.76
C GLY A 373 -6.09 -25.51 -3.29
N ILE A 374 -5.99 -24.22 -2.98
CA ILE A 374 -5.76 -23.75 -1.60
C ILE A 374 -7.04 -23.93 -0.76
N GLU A 375 -6.89 -24.48 0.43
CA GLU A 375 -7.96 -24.67 1.41
C GLU A 375 -7.90 -23.66 2.56
N GLU A 376 -6.71 -23.16 2.89
CA GLU A 376 -6.52 -22.13 3.92
C GLU A 376 -5.52 -21.06 3.49
N VAL A 377 -5.87 -19.80 3.71
CA VAL A 377 -5.00 -18.64 3.48
C VAL A 377 -4.65 -18.02 4.82
N VAL A 378 -3.37 -18.00 5.17
CA VAL A 378 -2.83 -17.37 6.39
C VAL A 378 -2.19 -16.02 6.01
N THR A 379 -2.43 -14.98 6.81
CA THR A 379 -1.81 -13.66 6.62
C THR A 379 -1.49 -12.99 7.94
N ALA A 380 -0.40 -12.22 7.97
CA ALA A 380 0.02 -11.42 9.13
C ALA A 380 -0.56 -9.99 9.11
N CYS A 381 -1.16 -9.55 8.00
CA CYS A 381 -1.69 -8.21 7.87
C CYS A 381 -3.20 -8.17 8.19
N PRO A 382 -3.66 -7.38 9.18
CA PRO A 382 -5.08 -7.30 9.54
C PRO A 382 -5.95 -6.66 8.45
N GLU A 383 -5.37 -5.82 7.59
CA GLU A 383 -6.08 -5.30 6.41
C GLU A 383 -6.29 -6.39 5.36
N CYS A 384 -5.26 -7.22 5.08
CA CYS A 384 -5.41 -8.37 4.20
C CYS A 384 -6.41 -9.38 4.76
N TYR A 385 -6.30 -9.71 6.05
CA TYR A 385 -7.22 -10.62 6.74
C TYR A 385 -8.68 -10.18 6.55
N ARG A 386 -9.00 -8.94 6.97
CA ARG A 386 -10.34 -8.40 6.82
C ARG A 386 -10.81 -8.39 5.35
N THR A 387 -9.96 -7.92 4.45
CA THR A 387 -10.33 -7.79 3.04
C THR A 387 -10.67 -9.13 2.42
N LEU A 388 -9.85 -10.16 2.68
CA LEU A 388 -10.10 -11.51 2.19
C LEU A 388 -11.34 -12.13 2.82
N CYS A 389 -11.49 -12.07 4.17
CA CYS A 389 -12.56 -12.79 4.85
C CYS A 389 -13.91 -12.05 4.87
N ARG A 390 -13.93 -10.73 4.68
CA ARG A 390 -15.16 -9.91 4.77
C ARG A 390 -15.45 -9.13 3.50
N ASP A 391 -14.48 -8.28 3.06
CA ASP A 391 -14.76 -7.36 1.96
C ASP A 391 -14.96 -8.12 0.63
N TYR A 392 -14.25 -9.23 0.38
CA TYR A 392 -14.47 -10.06 -0.82
C TYR A 392 -15.90 -10.62 -0.86
N PRO A 393 -16.38 -11.35 0.17
CA PRO A 393 -17.77 -11.85 0.18
C PRO A 393 -18.81 -10.75 0.13
N GLU A 394 -18.63 -9.62 0.85
CA GLU A 394 -19.54 -8.46 0.78
C GLU A 394 -19.74 -7.95 -0.65
N HIS A 395 -18.74 -8.16 -1.52
CA HIS A 395 -18.77 -7.71 -2.92
C HIS A 395 -19.02 -8.85 -3.91
N GLY A 396 -19.56 -9.97 -3.46
CA GLY A 396 -19.98 -11.09 -4.31
C GLY A 396 -18.82 -11.92 -4.86
N ILE A 397 -17.70 -11.97 -4.14
CA ILE A 397 -16.57 -12.85 -4.46
C ILE A 397 -16.65 -14.06 -3.53
N ASP A 398 -17.03 -15.21 -4.06
CA ASP A 398 -17.15 -16.45 -3.30
C ASP A 398 -15.76 -17.03 -2.99
N LEU A 399 -15.58 -17.45 -1.75
CA LEU A 399 -14.38 -18.10 -1.26
C LEU A 399 -14.67 -19.58 -1.01
N ASN A 400 -13.85 -20.48 -1.56
CA ASN A 400 -13.88 -21.91 -1.25
C ASN A 400 -12.71 -22.31 -0.33
N PHE A 401 -12.10 -21.35 0.35
CA PHE A 401 -11.01 -21.52 1.29
C PHE A 401 -11.27 -20.71 2.56
N LYS A 402 -10.69 -21.15 3.66
CA LYS A 402 -10.69 -20.42 4.93
C LYS A 402 -9.63 -19.32 4.91
N VAL A 403 -9.90 -18.18 5.57
CA VAL A 403 -8.91 -17.14 5.84
C VAL A 403 -8.61 -17.08 7.31
N THR A 404 -7.35 -17.15 7.70
CA THR A 404 -6.89 -17.18 9.09
C THR A 404 -5.86 -16.07 9.32
N HIS A 405 -6.03 -15.26 10.37
CA HIS A 405 -4.97 -14.38 10.82
C HIS A 405 -3.89 -15.19 11.50
N ILE A 406 -2.61 -14.89 11.27
CA ILE A 406 -1.50 -15.66 11.83
C ILE A 406 -1.58 -15.77 13.36
N TYR A 407 -2.06 -14.76 14.06
CA TYR A 407 -2.20 -14.79 15.52
C TYR A 407 -3.16 -15.87 16.02
N ASP A 408 -4.25 -16.15 15.28
CA ASP A 408 -5.18 -17.25 15.62
C ASP A 408 -4.49 -18.60 15.53
N LEU A 409 -3.68 -18.76 14.49
CA LEU A 409 -2.96 -20.00 14.26
C LEU A 409 -1.88 -20.18 15.32
N LEU A 410 -1.08 -19.14 15.61
CA LEU A 410 -0.04 -19.17 16.63
C LEU A 410 -0.63 -19.42 18.02
N GLU A 411 -1.71 -18.73 18.43
CA GLU A 411 -2.39 -19.00 19.71
C GLU A 411 -2.78 -20.48 19.82
N LYS A 412 -3.43 -20.99 18.78
CA LYS A 412 -3.89 -22.39 18.76
C LYS A 412 -2.73 -23.40 18.84
N GLU A 413 -1.63 -23.16 18.11
CA GLU A 413 -0.48 -24.07 18.11
C GLU A 413 0.31 -23.99 19.43
N ILE A 414 0.49 -22.82 20.00
CA ILE A 414 1.13 -22.62 21.31
C ILE A 414 0.31 -23.30 22.43
N ASP A 415 -1.02 -23.27 22.35
CA ASP A 415 -1.88 -23.91 23.34
C ASP A 415 -1.89 -25.44 23.29
N LYS A 416 -1.45 -26.04 22.16
CA LYS A 416 -1.37 -27.52 22.04
C LYS A 416 -0.16 -28.13 22.72
N GLY A 417 0.91 -27.40 22.92
CA GLY A 417 2.17 -27.92 23.43
C GLY A 417 2.89 -26.97 24.38
N ALA A 418 3.89 -27.48 25.08
CA ALA A 418 4.79 -26.67 25.89
C ALA A 418 5.82 -25.99 24.97
N VAL A 419 5.50 -24.80 24.49
CA VAL A 419 6.43 -23.98 23.72
C VAL A 419 7.24 -23.13 24.69
N GLY A 420 8.58 -23.25 24.63
CA GLY A 420 9.52 -22.43 25.39
C GLY A 420 9.69 -21.05 24.73
N PHE A 421 9.74 -20.04 25.56
CA PHE A 421 10.12 -18.69 25.16
C PHE A 421 11.31 -18.22 25.98
N LYS A 422 12.34 -17.70 25.34
CA LYS A 422 13.44 -17.02 26.02
C LYS A 422 12.91 -15.80 26.74
N PRO A 423 13.38 -15.51 27.96
CA PRO A 423 12.95 -14.33 28.69
C PRO A 423 13.14 -13.07 27.86
N LEU A 424 12.08 -12.31 27.68
CA LEU A 424 12.15 -11.00 27.03
C LEU A 424 12.37 -9.93 28.11
N ASN A 425 13.64 -9.59 28.39
CA ASN A 425 14.06 -8.60 29.38
C ASN A 425 13.79 -7.17 28.88
N ARG A 426 12.52 -6.89 28.53
CA ARG A 426 12.07 -5.61 27.97
C ARG A 426 10.65 -5.30 28.41
N LYS A 427 10.37 -4.02 28.57
CA LYS A 427 9.02 -3.52 28.83
C LYS A 427 8.34 -3.21 27.51
N LEU A 428 7.14 -3.73 27.32
CA LEU A 428 6.37 -3.65 26.10
C LEU A 428 5.15 -2.75 26.22
N THR A 429 4.79 -2.11 25.12
CA THR A 429 3.44 -1.57 24.89
C THR A 429 2.97 -1.96 23.49
N PHE A 430 1.66 -1.93 23.23
CA PHE A 430 1.08 -2.44 21.98
C PHE A 430 0.24 -1.41 21.24
N GLN A 431 0.50 -1.26 19.93
CA GLN A 431 -0.33 -0.48 19.01
C GLN A 431 -1.43 -1.36 18.42
N ASP A 432 -2.65 -1.18 18.87
CA ASP A 432 -3.82 -1.89 18.33
C ASP A 432 -4.13 -1.47 16.89
N PRO A 433 -4.08 -2.38 15.91
CA PRO A 433 -4.50 -2.06 14.56
C PRO A 433 -6.03 -2.05 14.47
N CYS A 434 -6.58 -0.96 13.93
CA CYS A 434 -8.03 -0.74 13.89
C CYS A 434 -8.79 -1.88 13.15
N ARG A 435 -8.19 -2.46 12.12
CA ARG A 435 -8.82 -3.54 11.35
C ARG A 435 -8.95 -4.84 12.14
N LEU A 436 -8.04 -5.11 13.09
CA LEU A 436 -8.13 -6.28 13.96
C LEU A 436 -8.97 -5.99 15.21
N SER A 437 -8.64 -4.90 15.95
CA SER A 437 -9.24 -4.62 17.25
C SER A 437 -10.72 -4.23 17.15
N ARG A 438 -11.11 -3.32 16.26
CA ARG A 438 -12.49 -2.87 16.09
C ARG A 438 -13.26 -3.65 15.05
N PHE A 439 -12.78 -3.67 13.82
CA PHE A 439 -13.56 -4.25 12.72
C PHE A 439 -13.74 -5.76 12.82
N GLU A 440 -12.77 -6.48 13.39
CA GLU A 440 -12.89 -7.93 13.65
C GLU A 440 -13.18 -8.25 15.13
N ASN A 441 -13.31 -7.22 15.97
CA ASN A 441 -13.61 -7.34 17.41
C ASN A 441 -12.65 -8.28 18.14
N ARG A 442 -11.32 -8.14 17.90
CA ARG A 442 -10.29 -9.04 18.42
C ARG A 442 -9.16 -8.29 19.16
N PRO A 443 -9.46 -7.40 20.10
CA PRO A 443 -8.42 -6.67 20.83
C PRO A 443 -7.60 -7.59 21.75
N GLU A 444 -8.17 -8.69 22.26
CA GLU A 444 -7.53 -9.56 23.23
C GLU A 444 -6.52 -10.55 22.61
N LEU A 445 -6.63 -10.83 21.30
CA LEU A 445 -5.81 -11.84 20.65
C LEU A 445 -4.30 -11.52 20.71
N PRO A 446 -3.83 -10.30 20.38
CA PRO A 446 -2.42 -9.95 20.55
C PRO A 446 -1.94 -10.01 21.99
N ARG A 447 -2.80 -9.65 22.96
CA ARG A 447 -2.49 -9.66 24.40
C ARG A 447 -2.23 -11.07 24.91
N LYS A 448 -3.00 -12.05 24.46
CA LYS A 448 -2.75 -13.45 24.79
C LYS A 448 -1.36 -13.89 24.35
N LEU A 449 -0.95 -13.56 23.14
CA LEU A 449 0.38 -13.86 22.63
C LEU A 449 1.48 -13.11 23.40
N ILE A 450 1.30 -11.82 23.68
CA ILE A 450 2.24 -11.02 24.48
C ILE A 450 2.41 -11.62 25.88
N ASN A 451 1.33 -12.07 26.53
CA ASN A 451 1.41 -12.67 27.85
C ASN A 451 2.19 -14.00 27.85
N ARG A 452 2.21 -14.75 26.73
CA ARG A 452 3.04 -15.97 26.58
C ARG A 452 4.54 -15.66 26.55
N LEU A 453 4.94 -14.47 26.09
CA LEU A 453 6.34 -14.03 26.06
C LEU A 453 6.92 -13.75 27.46
N ASN A 454 6.06 -13.62 28.46
CA ASN A 454 6.44 -13.26 29.84
C ASN A 454 7.47 -12.10 29.85
N PRO A 455 7.16 -10.91 29.27
CA PRO A 455 8.07 -9.78 29.22
C PRO A 455 8.36 -9.24 30.63
N GLU A 456 9.42 -8.44 30.79
CA GLU A 456 9.70 -7.73 32.05
C GLU A 456 8.49 -6.88 32.52
N GLY A 457 7.71 -6.36 31.55
CA GLY A 457 6.47 -5.65 31.81
C GLY A 457 5.68 -5.43 30.53
N PHE A 458 4.34 -5.44 30.65
CA PHE A 458 3.43 -5.02 29.59
C PHE A 458 2.54 -3.91 30.13
N THR A 459 2.59 -2.73 29.52
CA THR A 459 1.80 -1.56 29.93
C THR A 459 0.95 -1.09 28.76
N GLU A 460 -0.36 -1.05 28.97
CA GLU A 460 -1.29 -0.51 27.97
C GLU A 460 -1.12 0.98 27.76
N MET A 461 -1.21 1.43 26.51
CA MET A 461 -1.34 2.85 26.26
C MET A 461 -2.68 3.38 26.80
N ARG A 462 -2.75 4.68 27.05
CA ARG A 462 -3.98 5.33 27.53
C ARG A 462 -5.23 4.95 26.71
N ASP A 463 -5.12 4.99 25.39
CA ASP A 463 -6.18 4.59 24.47
C ASP A 463 -5.77 3.27 23.81
N HIS A 464 -6.36 2.16 24.22
CA HIS A 464 -6.00 0.79 23.80
C HIS A 464 -7.21 -0.04 23.41
N GLY A 465 -6.99 -1.22 22.86
CA GLY A 465 -8.03 -2.16 22.45
C GLY A 465 -8.98 -1.53 21.41
N ALA A 466 -10.28 -1.67 21.61
CA ALA A 466 -11.30 -1.05 20.74
C ALA A 466 -11.28 0.49 20.80
N ASN A 467 -10.72 1.08 21.87
CA ASN A 467 -10.62 2.52 22.05
C ASN A 467 -9.33 3.12 21.48
N ALA A 468 -8.41 2.31 20.96
CA ALA A 468 -7.14 2.79 20.42
C ALA A 468 -7.34 3.88 19.36
N ILE A 469 -6.57 4.96 19.45
CA ILE A 469 -6.57 5.96 18.36
C ILE A 469 -5.79 5.44 17.15
N CYS A 470 -6.17 5.95 15.96
CA CYS A 470 -5.57 5.55 14.70
C CYS A 470 -4.08 5.91 14.64
N CYS A 471 -3.29 5.11 13.91
CA CYS A 471 -1.89 5.40 13.59
C CYS A 471 -1.70 6.59 12.62
N GLY A 472 -2.77 7.25 12.21
CA GLY A 472 -2.74 8.55 11.52
C GLY A 472 -3.08 8.53 10.04
N ASN A 473 -3.20 7.37 9.39
CA ASN A 473 -3.57 7.31 7.96
C ASN A 473 -4.37 6.04 7.63
N SER A 474 -5.10 6.07 6.51
CA SER A 474 -5.81 4.93 5.95
C SER A 474 -5.87 5.04 4.43
N ALA A 475 -5.82 3.90 3.75
CA ALA A 475 -5.99 3.79 2.29
C ALA A 475 -5.07 4.71 1.46
N TRP A 476 -3.93 5.13 1.99
CA TRP A 476 -2.95 6.04 1.35
C TRP A 476 -3.55 7.37 0.89
N ILE A 477 -4.51 7.92 1.64
CA ILE A 477 -5.14 9.21 1.37
C ILE A 477 -5.10 10.11 2.61
N GLY A 478 -5.14 11.44 2.39
CA GLY A 478 -5.33 12.43 3.45
C GLY A 478 -4.19 12.55 4.46
N CYS A 479 -2.93 12.28 4.08
CA CYS A 479 -1.78 12.51 4.96
C CYS A 479 -1.42 14.00 4.95
N ASP A 480 -1.74 14.68 6.04
CA ASP A 480 -1.52 16.10 6.27
C ASP A 480 -0.91 16.37 7.65
N SER A 481 -0.84 17.63 8.07
CA SER A 481 -0.35 18.03 9.39
C SER A 481 -1.14 17.40 10.55
N PHE A 482 -2.43 17.15 10.37
CA PHE A 482 -3.27 16.50 11.38
C PHE A 482 -2.98 15.01 11.49
N SER A 483 -2.74 14.33 10.36
CA SER A 483 -2.26 12.94 10.35
C SER A 483 -0.93 12.82 11.08
N LYS A 484 0.00 13.75 10.84
CA LYS A 484 1.28 13.83 11.54
C LYS A 484 1.08 14.06 13.05
N ALA A 485 0.19 14.96 13.44
CA ALA A 485 -0.14 15.21 14.85
C ALA A 485 -0.71 13.95 15.54
N LEU A 486 -1.52 13.15 14.82
CA LEU A 486 -2.00 11.86 15.33
C LEU A 486 -0.88 10.85 15.55
N GLN A 487 0.07 10.75 14.60
CA GLN A 487 1.24 9.89 14.73
C GLN A 487 2.05 10.27 15.97
N VAL A 488 2.36 11.55 16.13
CA VAL A 488 3.10 12.09 17.30
C VAL A 488 2.34 11.80 18.60
N LYS A 489 1.04 12.08 18.64
CA LYS A 489 0.20 11.79 19.81
C LYS A 489 0.24 10.31 20.18
N ARG A 490 0.22 9.42 19.18
CA ARG A 490 0.24 7.98 19.42
C ARG A 490 1.58 7.49 19.93
N ILE A 491 2.69 7.98 19.36
CA ILE A 491 4.05 7.71 19.87
C ILE A 491 4.22 8.26 21.28
N GLY A 492 3.71 9.47 21.57
CA GLY A 492 3.69 10.04 22.93
C GLY A 492 3.01 9.12 23.93
N GLN A 493 1.82 8.58 23.60
CA GLN A 493 1.15 7.60 24.47
C GLN A 493 1.96 6.32 24.69
N ALA A 494 2.71 5.87 23.69
CA ALA A 494 3.61 4.73 23.85
C ALA A 494 4.79 5.07 24.79
N LYS A 495 5.40 6.23 24.65
CA LYS A 495 6.50 6.70 25.53
C LYS A 495 6.01 6.93 26.97
N ASP A 496 4.80 7.45 27.17
CA ASP A 496 4.19 7.67 28.49
C ASP A 496 4.03 6.36 29.30
N THR A 497 4.03 5.20 28.63
CA THR A 497 4.00 3.89 29.33
C THR A 497 5.33 3.53 30.00
N GLY A 498 6.43 4.22 29.66
CA GLY A 498 7.77 3.86 30.10
C GLY A 498 8.30 2.56 29.50
N SER A 499 7.71 2.09 28.40
CA SER A 499 8.12 0.88 27.70
C SER A 499 9.32 1.11 26.79
N ASP A 500 10.16 0.08 26.62
CA ASP A 500 11.35 0.10 25.77
C ASP A 500 11.01 -0.21 24.31
N LEU A 501 9.93 -0.99 24.08
CA LEU A 501 9.54 -1.49 22.77
C LEU A 501 8.06 -1.25 22.50
N LEU A 502 7.80 -0.58 21.39
CA LEU A 502 6.46 -0.47 20.81
C LEU A 502 6.19 -1.65 19.87
N VAL A 503 5.34 -2.57 20.28
CA VAL A 503 4.92 -3.69 19.46
C VAL A 503 3.75 -3.28 18.57
N THR A 504 3.79 -3.67 17.30
CA THR A 504 2.72 -3.44 16.31
C THR A 504 2.15 -4.75 15.82
N GLY A 505 0.97 -4.71 15.22
CA GLY A 505 0.35 -5.86 14.57
C GLY A 505 -0.15 -5.52 13.16
N CYS A 506 0.49 -4.54 12.48
CA CYS A 506 0.11 -4.12 11.14
C CYS A 506 1.28 -3.42 10.44
N PRO A 507 1.68 -3.90 9.24
CA PRO A 507 2.78 -3.28 8.49
C PRO A 507 2.58 -1.79 8.21
N LYS A 508 1.36 -1.36 7.91
CA LYS A 508 1.08 0.07 7.68
C LYS A 508 1.14 0.92 8.93
N CYS A 509 0.79 0.39 10.10
CA CYS A 509 1.00 1.11 11.35
C CYS A 509 2.49 1.40 11.56
N GLN A 510 3.38 0.45 11.24
CA GLN A 510 4.83 0.69 11.28
C GLN A 510 5.24 1.82 10.32
N VAL A 511 4.78 1.80 9.07
CA VAL A 511 5.07 2.88 8.10
C VAL A 511 4.67 4.23 8.66
N HIS A 512 3.45 4.35 9.17
CA HIS A 512 2.92 5.64 9.62
C HIS A 512 3.65 6.17 10.87
N LEU A 513 3.92 5.32 11.86
CA LEU A 513 4.60 5.72 13.08
C LEU A 513 6.08 6.02 12.80
N ARG A 514 6.76 5.17 12.02
CA ARG A 514 8.14 5.41 11.62
C ARG A 514 8.29 6.72 10.83
N CYS A 515 7.33 7.05 9.96
CA CYS A 515 7.32 8.32 9.24
C CYS A 515 7.31 9.56 10.17
N ALA A 516 6.76 9.46 11.38
CA ALA A 516 6.85 10.55 12.35
C ALA A 516 8.15 10.51 13.16
N MET A 517 8.67 9.33 13.47
CA MET A 517 9.94 9.17 14.18
C MET A 517 11.11 9.70 13.36
N GLU A 518 11.10 9.46 12.05
CA GLU A 518 12.16 9.86 11.11
C GLU A 518 11.91 11.24 10.45
N ASP A 519 10.98 12.04 10.97
CA ASP A 519 10.68 13.36 10.41
C ASP A 519 11.74 14.39 10.86
N PRO A 520 12.62 14.87 9.96
CA PRO A 520 13.72 15.76 10.31
C PRO A 520 13.28 17.16 10.76
N PHE A 521 12.02 17.50 10.55
CA PHE A 521 11.45 18.80 10.93
C PHE A 521 10.78 18.79 12.31
N ARG A 522 10.76 17.64 12.98
CA ARG A 522 10.27 17.51 14.33
C ARG A 522 11.43 17.63 15.33
N GLY A 523 11.41 18.70 16.14
CA GLY A 523 12.40 18.93 17.21
C GLY A 523 12.18 18.07 18.47
N GLU A 524 11.18 17.19 18.46
CA GLU A 524 10.84 16.32 19.58
C GLU A 524 11.55 14.98 19.44
N ASP A 525 12.07 14.44 20.54
CA ASP A 525 12.55 13.06 20.55
C ASP A 525 11.36 12.11 20.51
N LEU A 526 11.07 11.60 19.31
CA LEU A 526 10.03 10.59 19.07
C LEU A 526 10.59 9.18 18.92
N ASN A 527 11.92 9.03 19.02
CA ASN A 527 12.56 7.74 18.81
C ASN A 527 12.10 6.72 19.85
N MET A 528 11.68 5.58 19.36
CA MET A 528 11.32 4.40 20.14
C MET A 528 11.55 3.17 19.26
N GLU A 529 12.10 2.11 19.82
CA GLU A 529 12.22 0.87 19.07
C GLU A 529 10.83 0.32 18.78
N MET A 530 10.64 -0.19 17.56
CA MET A 530 9.35 -0.68 17.10
C MET A 530 9.51 -1.98 16.30
N MET A 531 8.74 -3.01 16.66
CA MET A 531 8.74 -4.31 16.02
C MET A 531 7.31 -4.82 15.79
N ASP A 532 7.13 -5.72 14.84
CA ASP A 532 5.89 -6.48 14.73
C ASP A 532 5.82 -7.59 15.78
N LEU A 533 4.62 -7.96 16.21
CA LEU A 533 4.44 -9.02 17.20
C LEU A 533 4.95 -10.38 16.68
N THR A 534 4.84 -10.67 15.38
CA THR A 534 5.42 -11.89 14.80
C THR A 534 6.93 -11.90 14.92
N SER A 535 7.59 -10.76 14.72
CA SER A 535 9.04 -10.66 14.87
C SER A 535 9.48 -10.80 16.32
N VAL A 536 8.73 -10.24 17.27
CA VAL A 536 9.01 -10.43 18.71
C VAL A 536 8.88 -11.91 19.10
N LEU A 537 7.83 -12.59 18.63
CA LEU A 537 7.63 -14.02 18.87
C LEU A 537 8.76 -14.86 18.26
N ALA A 538 9.15 -14.58 17.01
CA ALA A 538 10.21 -15.31 16.33
C ALA A 538 11.59 -15.14 17.01
N GLN A 539 11.87 -13.98 17.60
CA GLN A 539 13.12 -13.75 18.33
C GLN A 539 13.16 -14.41 19.70
N THR A 540 12.02 -14.68 20.30
CA THR A 540 11.92 -15.18 21.67
C THR A 540 11.60 -16.65 21.76
N ILE A 541 10.98 -17.25 20.74
CA ILE A 541 10.68 -18.68 20.71
C ILE A 541 11.99 -19.49 20.80
N GLU A 542 12.00 -20.57 21.58
CA GLU A 542 13.15 -21.46 21.68
C GLU A 542 13.16 -22.41 20.49
N TRP A 543 14.02 -22.09 19.50
CA TRP A 543 14.25 -22.95 18.35
C TRP A 543 15.05 -24.18 18.80
N GLU A 544 14.55 -25.38 18.57
CA GLU A 544 15.29 -26.65 18.85
C GLU A 544 16.48 -26.86 17.90
#